data_1205872c927747d3d35be4607aa9fe1b
#
_entry.id   1205872c927747d3d35be4607aa9fe1b
#
_cell.length_a   1.000
_cell.length_b   1.000
_cell.length_c   1.000
_cell.angle_alpha   90.00
_cell.angle_beta   90.00
_cell.angle_gamma   90.00
#
_symmetry.space_group_name_H-M   'P 1'
#
loop_
_entity.id
_entity.type
_entity.pdbx_description
1 polymer ?
#
loop_
_entity_poly.entity_id
_entity_poly.type
_entity_poly.pdbx_seq_one_letter_code
_entity_poly.pdbx_strand_id
1 'polypeptide(L)'
;MNPSGAVPPHPQTVRSATSRLLEAVAVLALLCLGLGVRLIDLTDAPLDFHGWRQLRSACIARSIYYQHLPSADPGIRDRAVALGRIHEQLEPNILETLVAYTYLLGGGEHLWIARLYAILFWLLGGWFLYLLGRRMVSGAAALVGLAYYLFLPFGVIGSRAFLPEPLMI
;
A
#
# COMPACT_ATOMS: atom_id res chain seq x y z
N MET A 1 -64.05 -1.80 4.65
CA MET A 1 -62.74 -2.24 4.11
C MET A 1 -61.90 -1.03 3.87
N ASN A 2 -60.85 -0.78 4.65
CA ASN A 2 -60.00 0.40 4.55
C ASN A 2 -58.61 -0.07 4.06
N PRO A 3 -58.23 0.14 2.79
CA PRO A 3 -56.94 -0.32 2.25
C PRO A 3 -55.94 0.80 2.19
N SER A 4 -55.42 1.26 3.30
CA SER A 4 -54.25 2.13 3.24
C SER A 4 -53.30 1.91 4.42
N GLY A 5 -52.68 0.72 4.39
CA GLY A 5 -51.44 0.44 5.14
C GLY A 5 -50.22 0.97 4.42
N ALA A 6 -50.18 2.29 4.11
CA ALA A 6 -48.95 2.89 3.61
C ALA A 6 -47.94 2.91 4.80
N VAL A 7 -46.94 2.07 4.72
CA VAL A 7 -45.77 2.09 5.64
C VAL A 7 -45.13 3.49 5.49
N PRO A 8 -45.02 4.28 6.56
CA PRO A 8 -44.41 5.59 6.45
C PRO A 8 -42.95 5.42 5.99
N PRO A 9 -42.47 6.29 5.05
CA PRO A 9 -41.08 6.22 4.62
C PRO A 9 -40.18 6.43 5.82
N HIS A 10 -39.19 5.52 5.99
CA HIS A 10 -38.18 5.64 7.02
C HIS A 10 -37.54 7.04 6.95
N PRO A 11 -37.47 7.78 8.06
CA PRO A 11 -36.84 9.08 8.09
C PRO A 11 -35.38 8.91 7.67
N GLN A 12 -35.03 9.39 6.49
CA GLN A 12 -33.66 9.56 6.08
C GLN A 12 -33.05 10.60 7.00
N THR A 13 -32.29 10.18 7.99
CA THR A 13 -31.57 11.09 8.87
C THR A 13 -30.57 11.89 8.04
N VAL A 14 -30.90 13.14 7.74
CA VAL A 14 -30.00 14.08 7.09
C VAL A 14 -28.80 14.27 8.02
N ARG A 15 -27.68 13.61 7.69
CA ARG A 15 -26.44 13.78 8.47
C ARG A 15 -26.06 15.24 8.46
N SER A 16 -25.87 15.83 9.65
CA SER A 16 -25.45 17.22 9.80
C SER A 16 -24.07 17.46 9.17
N ALA A 17 -23.80 18.69 8.71
CA ALA A 17 -22.49 19.05 8.18
C ALA A 17 -21.36 18.74 9.18
N THR A 18 -21.63 18.97 10.46
CA THR A 18 -20.71 18.66 11.57
C THR A 18 -20.37 17.17 11.66
N SER A 19 -21.34 16.27 11.51
CA SER A 19 -21.08 14.82 11.56
C SER A 19 -20.23 14.35 10.37
N ARG A 20 -20.41 14.94 9.19
CA ARG A 20 -19.57 14.63 8.02
C ARG A 20 -18.13 15.13 8.21
N LEU A 21 -17.96 16.30 8.79
CA LEU A 21 -16.63 16.86 9.08
C LEU A 21 -15.88 15.98 10.10
N LEU A 22 -16.55 15.59 11.18
CA LEU A 22 -15.96 14.69 12.19
C LEU A 22 -15.57 13.35 11.60
N GLU A 23 -16.39 12.77 10.74
CA GLU A 23 -16.08 11.51 10.04
C GLU A 23 -14.85 11.67 9.14
N ALA A 24 -14.75 12.76 8.36
CA ALA A 24 -13.60 13.03 7.51
C ALA A 24 -12.31 13.24 8.31
N VAL A 25 -12.38 13.98 9.42
CA VAL A 25 -11.24 14.16 10.34
C VAL A 25 -10.80 12.85 10.96
N ALA A 26 -11.74 11.98 11.37
CA ALA A 26 -11.41 10.66 11.91
C ALA A 26 -10.71 9.77 10.89
N VAL A 27 -11.19 9.74 9.64
CA VAL A 27 -10.55 8.99 8.54
C VAL A 27 -9.12 9.50 8.29
N LEU A 28 -8.97 10.82 8.17
CA LEU A 28 -7.66 11.43 7.93
C LEU A 28 -6.70 11.12 9.09
N ALA A 29 -7.15 11.23 10.33
CA ALA A 29 -6.36 10.88 11.51
C ALA A 29 -5.92 9.42 11.50
N LEU A 30 -6.82 8.48 11.19
CA LEU A 30 -6.48 7.05 11.08
C LEU A 30 -5.44 6.79 9.97
N LEU A 31 -5.60 7.40 8.80
CA LEU A 31 -4.64 7.25 7.71
C LEU A 31 -3.28 7.86 8.05
N CYS A 32 -3.25 9.04 8.67
CA CYS A 32 -2.00 9.68 9.11
C CYS A 32 -1.29 8.85 10.20
N LEU A 33 -2.02 8.35 11.20
CA LEU A 33 -1.46 7.46 12.22
C LEU A 33 -0.98 6.14 11.61
N GLY A 34 -1.77 5.55 10.69
CA GLY A 34 -1.39 4.35 9.97
C GLY A 34 -0.13 4.53 9.13
N LEU A 35 0.04 5.70 8.48
CA LEU A 35 1.27 6.09 7.82
C LEU A 35 2.42 6.21 8.83
N GLY A 36 2.22 6.96 9.92
CA GLY A 36 3.26 7.22 10.92
C GLY A 36 3.88 5.94 11.48
N VAL A 37 3.04 4.96 11.86
CA VAL A 37 3.54 3.66 12.36
C VAL A 37 4.38 2.93 11.32
N ARG A 38 4.07 3.07 10.03
CA ARG A 38 4.80 2.40 8.94
C ARG A 38 6.10 3.07 8.54
N LEU A 39 6.28 4.34 8.89
CA LEU A 39 7.52 5.07 8.63
C LEU A 39 8.61 4.81 9.68
N ILE A 40 8.27 4.15 10.80
CA ILE A 40 9.25 3.72 11.81
C ILE A 40 10.18 2.70 11.14
N ASP A 41 11.49 2.87 11.31
CA ASP A 41 12.55 2.00 10.77
C ASP A 41 12.45 1.78 9.24
N LEU A 42 12.03 2.82 8.51
CA LEU A 42 11.82 2.77 7.07
C LEU A 42 13.08 2.36 6.28
N THR A 43 14.26 2.73 6.78
CA THR A 43 15.56 2.52 6.14
C THR A 43 16.24 1.20 6.52
N ASP A 44 15.64 0.43 7.42
CA ASP A 44 16.20 -0.85 7.82
C ASP A 44 16.28 -1.86 6.67
N ALA A 45 17.18 -2.83 6.80
CA ALA A 45 17.29 -3.90 5.82
C ALA A 45 15.96 -4.67 5.68
N PRO A 46 15.58 -5.11 4.47
CA PRO A 46 14.31 -5.77 4.20
C PRO A 46 14.33 -7.25 4.63
N LEU A 47 14.55 -7.51 5.92
CA LEU A 47 14.70 -8.85 6.50
C LEU A 47 13.56 -9.22 7.45
N ASP A 48 12.68 -8.30 7.75
CA ASP A 48 11.65 -8.38 8.78
C ASP A 48 10.43 -9.25 8.40
N PHE A 49 10.06 -9.29 7.12
CA PHE A 49 8.90 -10.04 6.64
C PHE A 49 9.22 -10.72 5.32
N HIS A 50 9.29 -12.07 5.32
CA HIS A 50 9.68 -12.83 4.12
C HIS A 50 10.94 -12.29 3.43
N GLY A 51 12.02 -12.11 4.16
CA GLY A 51 13.26 -11.46 3.70
C GLY A 51 13.77 -12.00 2.35
N TRP A 52 13.69 -13.32 2.11
CA TRP A 52 14.05 -13.91 0.82
C TRP A 52 13.24 -13.32 -0.35
N ARG A 53 11.92 -13.18 -0.21
CA ARG A 53 11.06 -12.62 -1.27
C ARG A 53 11.38 -11.15 -1.50
N GLN A 54 11.58 -10.37 -0.43
CA GLN A 54 11.95 -8.95 -0.52
C GLN A 54 13.32 -8.76 -1.21
N LEU A 55 14.31 -9.58 -0.88
CA LEU A 55 15.62 -9.54 -1.54
C LEU A 55 15.52 -9.94 -3.01
N ARG A 56 14.67 -10.90 -3.35
CA ARG A 56 14.37 -11.26 -4.74
C ARG A 56 13.82 -10.05 -5.52
N SER A 57 12.77 -9.38 -5.01
CA SER A 57 12.20 -8.19 -5.62
C SER A 57 13.24 -7.06 -5.73
N ALA A 58 14.09 -6.88 -4.72
CA ALA A 58 15.19 -5.92 -4.76
C ALA A 58 16.22 -6.26 -5.87
N CYS A 59 16.59 -7.53 -6.05
CA CYS A 59 17.48 -7.97 -7.13
C CYS A 59 16.88 -7.72 -8.51
N ILE A 60 15.58 -7.96 -8.69
CA ILE A 60 14.87 -7.69 -9.94
C ILE A 60 14.84 -6.19 -10.24
N ALA A 61 14.44 -5.37 -9.27
CA ALA A 61 14.44 -3.90 -9.42
C ALA A 61 15.83 -3.36 -9.75
N ARG A 62 16.86 -3.86 -9.07
CA ARG A 62 18.26 -3.53 -9.32
C ARG A 62 18.70 -3.92 -10.75
N SER A 63 18.32 -5.10 -11.20
CA SER A 63 18.60 -5.56 -12.57
C SER A 63 18.01 -4.61 -13.61
N ILE A 64 16.73 -4.23 -13.46
CA ILE A 64 16.04 -3.29 -14.34
C ILE A 64 16.74 -1.91 -14.30
N TYR A 65 17.04 -1.41 -13.11
CA TYR A 65 17.73 -0.13 -12.92
C TYR A 65 19.06 -0.07 -13.67
N TYR A 66 19.96 -1.06 -13.47
CA TYR A 66 21.28 -1.06 -14.14
C TYR A 66 21.22 -1.35 -15.64
N GLN A 67 20.20 -2.02 -16.12
CA GLN A 67 19.97 -2.18 -17.57
C GLN A 67 19.69 -0.83 -18.25
N HIS A 68 19.00 0.07 -17.56
CA HIS A 68 18.55 1.37 -18.09
C HIS A 68 19.44 2.55 -17.66
N LEU A 69 20.45 2.34 -16.83
CA LEU A 69 21.37 3.39 -16.39
C LEU A 69 22.55 3.51 -17.38
N PRO A 70 22.62 4.58 -18.23
CA PRO A 70 23.67 4.71 -19.24
C PRO A 70 25.09 4.80 -18.67
N SER A 71 25.22 5.43 -17.50
CA SER A 71 26.50 5.69 -16.81
C SER A 71 26.96 4.53 -15.92
N ALA A 72 26.27 3.39 -15.92
CA ALA A 72 26.62 2.28 -15.06
C ALA A 72 27.96 1.65 -15.46
N ASP A 73 28.79 1.32 -14.46
CA ASP A 73 29.97 0.49 -14.65
C ASP A 73 29.57 -0.87 -15.28
N PRO A 74 30.24 -1.32 -16.36
CA PRO A 74 29.88 -2.57 -17.03
C PRO A 74 29.87 -3.79 -16.09
N GLY A 75 30.88 -3.87 -15.20
CA GLY A 75 30.98 -5.01 -14.27
C GLY A 75 29.89 -5.03 -13.21
N ILE A 76 29.39 -3.86 -12.79
CA ILE A 76 28.23 -3.77 -11.87
C ILE A 76 26.96 -4.13 -12.61
N ARG A 77 26.78 -3.62 -13.83
CA ARG A 77 25.63 -3.94 -14.69
C ARG A 77 25.52 -5.42 -14.95
N ASP A 78 26.60 -6.08 -15.38
CA ASP A 78 26.59 -7.50 -15.70
C ASP A 78 26.23 -8.36 -14.50
N ARG A 79 26.76 -8.03 -13.32
CA ARG A 79 26.42 -8.72 -12.06
C ARG A 79 24.96 -8.51 -11.68
N ALA A 80 24.44 -7.28 -11.75
CA ALA A 80 23.05 -6.98 -11.42
C ALA A 80 22.07 -7.71 -12.36
N VAL A 81 22.38 -7.74 -13.66
CA VAL A 81 21.57 -8.44 -14.68
C VAL A 81 21.63 -9.95 -14.46
N ALA A 82 22.81 -10.49 -14.18
CA ALA A 82 22.96 -11.92 -13.89
C ALA A 82 22.14 -12.34 -12.66
N LEU A 83 22.21 -11.58 -11.56
CA LEU A 83 21.41 -11.84 -10.36
C LEU A 83 19.90 -11.76 -10.63
N GLY A 84 19.44 -10.77 -11.39
CA GLY A 84 18.02 -10.66 -11.75
C GLY A 84 17.50 -11.84 -12.58
N ARG A 85 18.34 -12.44 -13.43
CA ARG A 85 17.98 -13.60 -14.27
C ARG A 85 17.87 -14.93 -13.53
N ILE A 86 18.56 -15.06 -12.40
CA ILE A 86 18.51 -16.29 -11.56
C ILE A 86 17.12 -16.46 -10.93
N HIS A 87 16.39 -15.38 -10.74
CA HIS A 87 15.09 -15.41 -10.12
C HIS A 87 13.98 -15.68 -11.15
N GLU A 88 13.25 -16.78 -10.97
CA GLU A 88 12.07 -17.07 -11.79
C GLU A 88 11.04 -15.94 -11.67
N GLN A 89 10.50 -15.52 -12.80
CA GLN A 89 9.42 -14.53 -12.84
C GLN A 89 8.09 -15.24 -12.59
N LEU A 90 7.71 -15.35 -11.33
CA LEU A 90 6.43 -15.94 -10.92
C LEU A 90 5.25 -14.97 -11.06
N GLU A 91 5.52 -13.69 -11.07
CA GLU A 91 4.54 -12.60 -11.05
C GLU A 91 5.01 -11.47 -11.98
N PRO A 92 4.10 -10.65 -12.52
CA PRO A 92 4.48 -9.45 -13.26
C PRO A 92 5.28 -8.48 -12.37
N ASN A 93 6.46 -8.08 -12.81
CA ASN A 93 7.38 -7.20 -12.03
C ASN A 93 6.93 -5.73 -12.06
N ILE A 94 5.66 -5.45 -11.72
CA ILE A 94 5.10 -4.08 -11.78
C ILE A 94 5.74 -3.19 -10.72
N LEU A 95 5.77 -3.65 -9.47
CA LEU A 95 6.33 -2.90 -8.36
C LEU A 95 7.84 -2.72 -8.53
N GLU A 96 8.56 -3.76 -8.91
CA GLU A 96 10.01 -3.73 -9.15
C GLU A 96 10.37 -2.76 -10.27
N THR A 97 9.56 -2.74 -11.33
CA THR A 97 9.73 -1.81 -12.45
C THR A 97 9.50 -0.36 -12.00
N LEU A 98 8.42 -0.10 -11.26
CA LEU A 98 8.12 1.22 -10.71
C LEU A 98 9.26 1.75 -9.82
N VAL A 99 9.77 0.88 -8.94
CA VAL A 99 10.91 1.18 -8.06
C VAL A 99 12.17 1.46 -8.87
N ALA A 100 12.48 0.63 -9.87
CA ALA A 100 13.66 0.79 -10.73
C ALA A 100 13.66 2.13 -11.48
N TYR A 101 12.53 2.52 -12.05
CA TYR A 101 12.41 3.84 -12.69
C TYR A 101 12.52 4.99 -11.69
N THR A 102 12.03 4.82 -10.48
CA THR A 102 12.20 5.82 -9.42
C THR A 102 13.67 5.96 -9.02
N TYR A 103 14.44 4.86 -8.99
CA TYR A 103 15.90 4.91 -8.80
C TYR A 103 16.60 5.72 -9.90
N LEU A 104 16.16 5.57 -11.16
CA LEU A 104 16.72 6.37 -12.28
C LEU A 104 16.45 7.87 -12.10
N LEU A 105 15.25 8.23 -11.64
CA LEU A 105 14.89 9.62 -11.40
C LEU A 105 15.54 10.21 -10.14
N GLY A 106 15.69 9.40 -9.10
CA GLY A 106 16.26 9.80 -7.81
C GLY A 106 17.78 9.74 -7.71
N GLY A 107 18.46 9.25 -8.77
CA GLY A 107 19.92 9.22 -8.85
C GLY A 107 20.59 8.11 -8.02
N GLY A 108 19.86 7.06 -7.60
CA GLY A 108 20.50 5.95 -6.88
C GLY A 108 19.53 4.89 -6.35
N GLU A 109 20.12 3.77 -5.95
CA GLU A 109 19.37 2.65 -5.32
C GLU A 109 19.06 2.97 -3.86
N HIS A 110 17.78 3.02 -3.53
CA HIS A 110 17.29 3.22 -2.16
C HIS A 110 16.16 2.25 -1.84
N LEU A 111 16.43 1.20 -1.08
CA LEU A 111 15.46 0.15 -0.75
C LEU A 111 14.20 0.67 -0.05
N TRP A 112 14.30 1.78 0.70
CA TRP A 112 13.16 2.41 1.35
C TRP A 112 12.09 2.94 0.36
N ILE A 113 12.45 3.20 -0.90
CA ILE A 113 11.50 3.64 -1.95
C ILE A 113 10.44 2.55 -2.19
N ALA A 114 10.86 1.28 -2.26
CA ALA A 114 9.94 0.16 -2.42
C ALA A 114 8.95 0.06 -1.25
N ARG A 115 9.43 0.29 -0.02
CA ARG A 115 8.57 0.34 1.18
C ARG A 115 7.56 1.47 1.12
N LEU A 116 7.94 2.65 0.62
CA LEU A 116 6.99 3.76 0.45
C LEU A 116 5.87 3.40 -0.53
N TYR A 117 6.18 2.75 -1.65
CA TYR A 117 5.15 2.28 -2.58
C TYR A 117 4.22 1.26 -1.94
N ALA A 118 4.76 0.27 -1.23
CA ALA A 118 3.96 -0.72 -0.53
C ALA A 118 3.02 -0.07 0.51
N ILE A 119 3.54 0.88 1.29
CA ILE A 119 2.75 1.65 2.28
C ILE A 119 1.65 2.46 1.58
N LEU A 120 1.98 3.13 0.47
CA LEU A 120 1.01 3.95 -0.28
C LEU A 120 -0.14 3.07 -0.81
N PHE A 121 0.16 1.93 -1.42
CA PHE A 121 -0.87 1.02 -1.92
C PHE A 121 -1.74 0.47 -0.79
N TRP A 122 -1.15 0.13 0.35
CA TRP A 122 -1.89 -0.31 1.52
C TRP A 122 -2.85 0.77 2.05
N LEU A 123 -2.39 2.02 2.14
CA LEU A 123 -3.24 3.14 2.56
C LEU A 123 -4.37 3.41 1.57
N LEU A 124 -4.10 3.30 0.27
CA LEU A 124 -5.13 3.40 -0.77
C LEU A 124 -6.16 2.27 -0.64
N GLY A 125 -5.72 1.03 -0.42
CA GLY A 125 -6.60 -0.10 -0.14
C GLY A 125 -7.49 0.16 1.08
N GLY A 126 -6.91 0.67 2.17
CA GLY A 126 -7.67 1.09 3.35
C GLY A 126 -8.71 2.18 3.07
N TRP A 127 -8.35 3.16 2.25
CA TRP A 127 -9.29 4.19 1.81
C TRP A 127 -10.46 3.61 1.03
N PHE A 128 -10.21 2.70 0.07
CA PHE A 128 -11.28 2.05 -0.69
C PHE A 128 -12.13 1.13 0.19
N LEU A 129 -11.51 0.40 1.12
CA LEU A 129 -12.22 -0.41 2.12
C LEU A 129 -13.18 0.45 2.94
N TYR A 130 -12.73 1.62 3.40
CA TYR A 130 -13.59 2.57 4.11
C TYR A 130 -14.76 3.03 3.23
N LEU A 131 -14.52 3.41 1.99
CA LEU A 131 -15.59 3.86 1.08
C LEU A 131 -16.62 2.76 0.84
N LEU A 132 -16.17 1.52 0.67
CA LEU A 132 -17.03 0.36 0.49
C LEU A 132 -17.86 0.09 1.75
N GLY A 133 -17.20 -0.01 2.91
CA GLY A 133 -17.85 -0.24 4.20
C GLY A 133 -18.88 0.83 4.54
N ARG A 134 -18.59 2.09 4.22
CA ARG A 134 -19.51 3.19 4.41
C ARG A 134 -20.78 3.06 3.56
N ARG A 135 -20.68 2.51 2.36
CA ARG A 135 -21.82 2.28 1.46
C ARG A 135 -22.65 1.07 1.88
N MET A 136 -21.98 0.01 2.34
CA MET A 136 -22.64 -1.28 2.62
C MET A 136 -23.25 -1.35 4.02
N VAL A 137 -22.65 -0.69 5.01
CA VAL A 137 -23.06 -0.83 6.42
C VAL A 137 -23.35 0.54 7.03
N SER A 138 -22.33 1.25 7.52
CA SER A 138 -22.45 2.58 8.11
C SER A 138 -21.08 3.25 8.20
N GLY A 139 -21.05 4.59 8.41
CA GLY A 139 -19.79 5.32 8.60
C GLY A 139 -19.02 4.88 9.84
N ALA A 140 -19.71 4.61 10.94
CA ALA A 140 -19.08 4.14 12.18
C ALA A 140 -18.46 2.75 12.01
N ALA A 141 -19.17 1.79 11.40
CA ALA A 141 -18.65 0.46 11.13
C ALA A 141 -17.46 0.51 10.16
N ALA A 142 -17.53 1.39 9.15
CA ALA A 142 -16.42 1.59 8.20
C ALA A 142 -15.15 2.15 8.88
N LEU A 143 -15.30 3.08 9.84
CA LEU A 143 -14.17 3.59 10.64
C LEU A 143 -13.53 2.48 11.49
N VAL A 144 -14.32 1.63 12.12
CA VAL A 144 -13.80 0.48 12.88
C VAL A 144 -13.08 -0.48 11.97
N GLY A 145 -13.65 -0.80 10.80
CA GLY A 145 -13.01 -1.66 9.79
C GLY A 145 -11.70 -1.08 9.28
N LEU A 146 -11.66 0.25 9.01
CA LEU A 146 -10.45 0.95 8.62
C LEU A 146 -9.38 0.90 9.71
N ALA A 147 -9.76 1.17 10.97
CA ALA A 147 -8.84 1.10 12.09
C ALA A 147 -8.25 -0.31 12.24
N TYR A 148 -9.09 -1.34 12.19
CA TYR A 148 -8.64 -2.73 12.22
C TYR A 148 -7.65 -3.05 11.09
N TYR A 149 -8.01 -2.69 9.85
CA TYR A 149 -7.16 -2.91 8.68
C TYR A 149 -5.79 -2.21 8.79
N LEU A 150 -5.77 -0.97 9.29
CA LEU A 150 -4.54 -0.18 9.41
C LEU A 150 -3.63 -0.62 10.56
N PHE A 151 -4.19 -1.10 11.68
CA PHE A 151 -3.42 -1.35 12.90
C PHE A 151 -3.28 -2.82 13.28
N LEU A 152 -3.80 -3.76 12.46
CA LEU A 152 -3.52 -5.18 12.65
C LEU A 152 -2.00 -5.41 12.56
N PRO A 153 -1.34 -6.00 13.59
CA PRO A 153 0.12 -6.14 13.62
C PRO A 153 0.71 -6.79 12.37
N PHE A 154 0.10 -7.87 11.91
CA PHE A 154 0.49 -8.53 10.66
C PHE A 154 0.39 -7.59 9.45
N GLY A 155 -0.69 -6.81 9.35
CA GLY A 155 -0.90 -5.83 8.29
C GLY A 155 0.12 -4.68 8.34
N VAL A 156 0.53 -4.24 9.52
CA VAL A 156 1.57 -3.20 9.69
C VAL A 156 2.91 -3.70 9.15
N ILE A 157 3.32 -4.92 9.51
CA ILE A 157 4.59 -5.50 9.07
C ILE A 157 4.55 -5.83 7.56
N GLY A 158 3.51 -6.53 7.10
CA GLY A 158 3.38 -6.95 5.70
C GLY A 158 3.27 -5.79 4.71
N SER A 159 2.59 -4.70 5.10
CA SER A 159 2.42 -3.52 4.25
C SER A 159 3.69 -2.68 4.04
N ARG A 160 4.79 -2.99 4.74
CA ARG A 160 6.11 -2.35 4.58
C ARG A 160 7.05 -3.20 3.73
N ALA A 161 6.66 -4.42 3.40
CA ALA A 161 7.51 -5.34 2.67
C ALA A 161 7.61 -4.98 1.18
N PHE A 162 8.80 -5.16 0.59
CA PHE A 162 8.99 -5.06 -0.85
C PHE A 162 8.43 -6.30 -1.54
N LEU A 163 7.12 -6.38 -1.58
CA LEU A 163 6.35 -7.50 -2.14
C LEU A 163 5.21 -6.95 -3.00
N PRO A 164 4.71 -7.70 -3.99
CA PRO A 164 3.61 -7.25 -4.86
C PRO A 164 2.25 -7.26 -4.16
N GLU A 165 2.08 -7.98 -3.04
CA GLU A 165 0.80 -8.13 -2.35
C GLU A 165 0.14 -6.78 -1.97
N PRO A 166 0.84 -5.76 -1.48
CA PRO A 166 0.22 -4.45 -1.22
C PRO A 166 -0.36 -3.77 -2.46
N LEU A 167 0.12 -4.11 -3.66
CA LEU A 167 -0.42 -3.60 -4.92
C LEU A 167 -1.72 -4.32 -5.33
N MET A 168 -1.94 -5.55 -4.85
CA MET A 168 -3.07 -6.40 -5.22
C MET A 168 -4.31 -6.20 -4.34
N ILE A 169 -4.20 -5.42 -3.25
CA ILE A 169 -5.28 -5.10 -2.32
C ILE A 169 -6.12 -3.94 -2.83
#